data_568e2d2b708ac2b4713bed5df87554c0
#
_entry.id   568e2d2b708ac2b4713bed5df87554c0
#
_cell.length_a   1.000
_cell.length_b   1.000
_cell.length_c   1.000
_cell.angle_alpha   90.00
_cell.angle_beta   90.00
_cell.angle_gamma   90.00
#
_symmetry.space_group_name_H-M   'P 1'
#
loop_
_entity.id
_entity.type
_entity.pdbx_description
1 polymer ?
#
loop_
_entity_poly.entity_id
_entity_poly.type
_entity_poly.pdbx_seq_one_letter_code
_entity_poly.pdbx_strand_id
1 'polypeptide(L)'
;THNYYELEINAINTVWDLFLTKPYRETNVILNDWTATGLKSAIKIDGTLNNPNDADKGWTLEIAIPWTVYKKSYFEKNVPNDSFWRVNFSRVNWDYQITNGKYERKKNTKGGYLPEYNWVWSPQGVINMHEPEKWGYVYFSSKEVGAKDTFEIPNDEKIKWKLYELYRAQKKQYKATKTWFTAIKSIEPRLMIIDGKTIKPWLENYRFGWTISVQSPFSNKV
;
A
#
# COMPACT_ATOMS: atom_id res chain seq x y z
N THR A 1 8.46 9.86 1.31
CA THR A 1 7.64 9.46 2.46
C THR A 1 6.32 8.93 1.96
N HIS A 2 5.90 7.81 2.51
CA HIS A 2 4.63 7.22 2.18
C HIS A 2 3.74 7.29 3.41
N ASN A 3 3.07 8.39 3.57
CA ASN A 3 1.92 8.42 4.45
C ASN A 3 0.72 7.80 3.73
N TYR A 4 -0.16 7.16 4.47
CA TYR A 4 -1.37 6.58 3.92
C TYR A 4 -2.45 6.44 5.00
N TYR A 5 -3.67 6.32 4.52
CA TYR A 5 -4.83 5.99 5.35
C TYR A 5 -5.08 4.49 5.26
N GLU A 6 -5.52 3.92 6.36
CA GLU A 6 -5.88 2.51 6.46
C GLU A 6 -7.25 2.38 7.11
N LEU A 7 -8.08 1.54 6.55
CA LEU A 7 -9.40 1.19 7.07
C LEU A 7 -9.50 -0.33 7.15
N GLU A 8 -9.79 -0.84 8.33
CA GLU A 8 -10.09 -2.24 8.54
C GLU A 8 -11.55 -2.40 8.92
N ILE A 9 -12.28 -3.22 8.18
CA ILE A 9 -13.70 -3.45 8.43
C ILE A 9 -13.96 -4.95 8.40
N ASN A 10 -14.62 -5.46 9.42
CA ASN A 10 -14.97 -6.86 9.53
C ASN A 10 -16.44 -7.15 9.14
N ALA A 11 -16.81 -8.43 9.08
CA ALA A 11 -18.14 -8.86 8.66
C ALA A 11 -19.28 -8.47 9.63
N ILE A 12 -18.98 -7.96 10.80
CA ILE A 12 -19.98 -7.39 11.74
C ILE A 12 -19.97 -5.86 11.75
N ASN A 13 -19.32 -5.26 10.74
CA ASN A 13 -19.24 -3.82 10.54
C ASN A 13 -18.51 -3.04 11.65
N THR A 14 -17.54 -3.69 12.32
CA THR A 14 -16.61 -2.97 13.18
C THR A 14 -15.57 -2.30 12.31
N VAL A 15 -15.37 -1.01 12.48
CA VAL A 15 -14.42 -0.19 11.73
C VAL A 15 -13.24 0.19 12.62
N TRP A 16 -12.03 0.02 12.10
CA TRP A 16 -10.81 0.59 12.64
C TRP A 16 -10.14 1.43 11.58
N ASP A 17 -9.86 2.68 11.89
CA ASP A 17 -9.30 3.68 10.99
C ASP A 17 -7.97 4.21 11.51
N LEU A 18 -7.02 4.38 10.61
CA LEU A 18 -5.65 4.78 10.91
C LEU A 18 -5.14 5.80 9.89
N PHE A 19 -4.25 6.68 10.33
CA PHE A 19 -3.36 7.42 9.46
C PHE A 19 -1.92 7.11 9.81
N LEU A 20 -1.17 6.60 8.85
CA LEU A 20 0.24 6.25 9.02
C LEU A 20 1.11 7.29 8.33
N THR A 21 2.04 7.86 9.08
CA THR A 21 3.01 8.83 8.56
C THR A 21 4.14 8.18 7.78
N LYS A 22 4.34 6.87 7.97
CA LYS A 22 5.34 6.04 7.29
C LYS A 22 4.85 4.60 7.23
N PRO A 23 5.35 3.80 6.25
CA PRO A 23 5.09 2.36 6.22
C PRO A 23 5.66 1.65 7.45
N TYR A 24 5.05 0.54 7.85
CA TYR A 24 5.48 -0.26 9.01
C TYR A 24 6.93 -0.77 8.95
N ARG A 25 7.54 -0.83 7.77
CA ARG A 25 8.96 -1.18 7.63
C ARG A 25 9.93 -0.13 8.17
N GLU A 26 9.47 1.08 8.38
CA GLU A 26 10.24 2.18 8.97
C GLU A 26 9.93 2.29 10.47
N THR A 27 10.77 3.01 11.23
CA THR A 27 10.38 3.47 12.56
C THR A 27 9.26 4.47 12.42
N ASN A 28 8.06 4.04 12.62
CA ASN A 28 6.87 4.77 12.21
C ASN A 28 6.12 5.36 13.39
N VAL A 29 5.29 6.30 13.05
CA VAL A 29 4.26 6.82 13.94
C VAL A 29 2.91 6.47 13.35
N ILE A 30 2.10 5.78 14.13
CA ILE A 30 0.69 5.55 13.82
C ILE A 30 -0.09 6.65 14.51
N LEU A 31 -0.87 7.41 13.74
CA LEU A 31 -1.74 8.44 14.27
C LEU A 31 -3.13 7.85 14.49
N ASN A 32 -3.41 7.39 15.70
CA ASN A 32 -4.72 6.85 16.08
C ASN A 32 -5.78 7.94 16.30
N ASP A 33 -5.41 9.21 16.25
CA ASP A 33 -6.30 10.36 16.39
C ASP A 33 -7.02 10.73 15.07
N TRP A 34 -6.67 10.09 13.96
CA TRP A 34 -7.42 10.24 12.72
C TRP A 34 -8.66 9.38 12.75
N THR A 35 -9.78 9.98 12.38
CA THR A 35 -11.05 9.30 12.23
C THR A 35 -11.66 9.69 10.90
N ALA A 36 -12.17 8.70 10.18
CA ALA A 36 -12.93 8.89 8.93
C ALA A 36 -14.34 9.43 9.22
N THR A 37 -14.40 10.64 9.76
CA THR A 37 -15.65 11.27 10.19
C THR A 37 -16.66 11.33 9.05
N GLY A 38 -17.86 10.77 9.28
CA GLY A 38 -18.92 10.69 8.28
C GLY A 38 -18.81 9.50 7.33
N LEU A 39 -17.82 8.59 7.54
CA LEU A 39 -17.81 7.31 6.86
C LEU A 39 -19.12 6.57 7.11
N LYS A 40 -19.66 5.99 6.05
CA LYS A 40 -20.79 5.06 6.11
C LYS A 40 -20.35 3.74 5.54
N SER A 41 -20.73 2.66 6.21
CA SER A 41 -20.46 1.30 5.75
C SER A 41 -21.69 0.42 5.94
N ALA A 42 -21.86 -0.54 5.04
CA ALA A 42 -22.92 -1.54 5.11
C ALA A 42 -22.36 -2.90 4.74
N ILE A 43 -22.78 -3.92 5.48
CA ILE A 43 -22.39 -5.32 5.26
C ILE A 43 -23.63 -6.11 4.86
N LYS A 44 -23.47 -6.93 3.83
CA LYS A 44 -24.42 -7.99 3.48
C LYS A 44 -23.69 -9.32 3.57
N ILE A 45 -24.20 -10.24 4.39
CA ILE A 45 -23.68 -11.60 4.53
C ILE A 45 -24.55 -12.52 3.66
N ASP A 46 -23.92 -13.35 2.85
CA ASP A 46 -24.53 -14.43 2.10
C ASP A 46 -24.07 -15.76 2.72
N GLY A 47 -24.71 -16.09 3.83
CA GLY A 47 -24.34 -17.18 4.73
C GLY A 47 -24.68 -16.87 6.18
N THR A 48 -23.93 -17.41 7.12
CA THR A 48 -24.09 -17.19 8.55
C THR A 48 -22.79 -16.72 9.21
N LEU A 49 -22.90 -16.06 10.36
CA LEU A 49 -21.74 -15.64 11.13
C LEU A 49 -21.27 -16.74 12.08
N ASN A 50 -19.98 -17.12 11.94
CA ASN A 50 -19.29 -18.01 12.86
C ASN A 50 -19.99 -19.37 13.09
N ASN A 51 -20.75 -19.85 12.12
CA ASN A 51 -21.36 -21.17 12.16
C ASN A 51 -20.52 -22.15 11.31
N PRO A 52 -19.82 -23.12 11.89
CA PRO A 52 -18.99 -24.05 11.14
C PRO A 52 -19.78 -25.20 10.48
N ASN A 53 -21.11 -25.25 10.61
CA ASN A 53 -21.94 -26.36 10.14
C ASN A 53 -22.59 -26.07 8.78
N ASP A 54 -22.36 -24.93 8.19
CA ASP A 54 -22.83 -24.56 6.85
C ASP A 54 -21.68 -24.09 5.95
N ALA A 55 -22.01 -23.79 4.72
CA ALA A 55 -21.06 -23.25 3.74
C ALA A 55 -21.50 -21.85 3.31
N ASP A 56 -20.78 -20.85 3.77
CA ASP A 56 -21.01 -19.48 3.37
C ASP A 56 -20.58 -19.24 1.92
N LYS A 57 -21.32 -18.40 1.21
CA LYS A 57 -20.89 -17.90 -0.10
C LYS A 57 -19.94 -16.72 0.03
N GLY A 58 -20.15 -15.88 1.05
CA GLY A 58 -19.28 -14.74 1.31
C GLY A 58 -20.01 -13.57 1.97
N TRP A 59 -19.40 -12.42 1.91
CA TRP A 59 -20.01 -11.17 2.36
C TRP A 59 -19.57 -10.00 1.47
N THR A 60 -20.40 -9.00 1.39
CA THR A 60 -20.16 -7.78 0.61
C THR A 60 -20.06 -6.60 1.55
N LEU A 61 -19.12 -5.72 1.28
CA LEU A 61 -18.93 -4.46 2.00
C LEU A 61 -19.14 -3.30 1.02
N GLU A 62 -20.01 -2.37 1.39
CA GLU A 62 -20.15 -1.06 0.74
C GLU A 62 -19.64 0.02 1.70
N ILE A 63 -18.82 0.94 1.18
CA ILE A 63 -18.25 2.03 1.96
C ILE A 63 -18.44 3.35 1.21
N ALA A 64 -18.96 4.35 1.91
CA ALA A 64 -18.97 5.73 1.45
C ALA A 64 -18.09 6.58 2.36
N ILE A 65 -17.05 7.17 1.81
CA ILE A 65 -16.06 7.95 2.55
C ILE A 65 -16.11 9.40 2.05
N PRO A 66 -16.42 10.38 2.92
CA PRO A 66 -16.36 11.78 2.53
C PRO A 66 -14.94 12.20 2.16
N TRP A 67 -14.76 12.89 1.04
CA TRP A 67 -13.45 13.39 0.61
C TRP A 67 -12.76 14.27 1.67
N THR A 68 -13.54 14.93 2.50
CA THR A 68 -13.05 15.82 3.56
C THR A 68 -12.23 15.12 4.64
N VAL A 69 -12.29 13.77 4.74
CA VAL A 69 -11.51 13.03 5.74
C VAL A 69 -10.02 12.92 5.39
N TYR A 70 -9.68 13.09 4.12
CA TYR A 70 -8.30 12.92 3.62
C TYR A 70 -7.42 14.17 3.78
N LYS A 71 -7.72 15.04 4.75
CA LYS A 71 -7.05 16.34 4.96
C LYS A 71 -5.61 16.26 5.50
N LYS A 72 -5.16 15.10 6.01
CA LYS A 72 -3.80 14.92 6.56
C LYS A 72 -2.76 14.52 5.51
N SER A 73 -3.15 14.42 4.23
CA SER A 73 -2.25 14.13 3.13
C SER A 73 -2.11 15.31 2.18
N TYR A 74 -1.10 15.29 1.33
CA TYR A 74 -0.90 16.30 0.27
C TYR A 74 -2.06 16.42 -0.73
N PHE A 75 -3.03 15.50 -0.70
CA PHE A 75 -4.19 15.45 -1.59
C PHE A 75 -5.38 16.27 -1.09
N GLU A 76 -5.15 17.23 -0.22
CA GLU A 76 -6.08 17.82 0.72
C GLU A 76 -7.16 18.72 0.15
N LYS A 77 -7.07 19.15 -1.07
CA LYS A 77 -7.91 20.30 -1.49
C LYS A 77 -8.98 19.99 -2.50
N ASN A 78 -8.85 18.91 -3.27
CA ASN A 78 -9.78 18.63 -4.35
C ASN A 78 -10.18 17.16 -4.40
N VAL A 79 -11.43 16.91 -4.72
CA VAL A 79 -11.88 15.59 -5.18
C VAL A 79 -10.98 15.19 -6.35
N PRO A 80 -10.39 13.98 -6.35
CA PRO A 80 -9.56 13.53 -7.46
C PRO A 80 -10.40 13.55 -8.75
N ASN A 81 -9.82 14.14 -9.79
CA ASN A 81 -10.44 14.27 -11.09
C ASN A 81 -9.35 14.12 -12.17
N ASP A 82 -9.56 13.22 -13.13
CA ASP A 82 -8.57 12.82 -14.13
C ASP A 82 -7.20 12.56 -13.52
N SER A 83 -7.21 11.92 -12.35
CA SER A 83 -6.05 11.63 -11.54
C SER A 83 -6.14 10.23 -10.94
N PHE A 84 -5.09 9.79 -10.27
CA PHE A 84 -5.06 8.45 -9.71
C PHE A 84 -4.50 8.43 -8.30
N TRP A 85 -4.93 7.42 -7.54
CA TRP A 85 -4.34 7.06 -6.27
C TRP A 85 -3.75 5.66 -6.33
N ARG A 86 -2.77 5.40 -5.47
CA ARG A 86 -2.39 4.05 -5.13
C ARG A 86 -3.28 3.55 -4.01
N VAL A 87 -3.94 2.44 -4.26
CA VAL A 87 -4.89 1.85 -3.30
C VAL A 87 -4.59 0.36 -3.18
N ASN A 88 -4.72 -0.17 -1.98
CA ASN A 88 -4.73 -1.60 -1.75
C ASN A 88 -6.09 -2.02 -1.19
N PHE A 89 -6.71 -2.99 -1.80
CA PHE A 89 -7.81 -3.75 -1.22
C PHE A 89 -7.26 -5.10 -0.83
N SER A 90 -7.32 -5.40 0.46
CA SER A 90 -6.79 -6.65 0.98
C SER A 90 -7.80 -7.36 1.87
N ARG A 91 -7.69 -8.67 1.93
CA ARG A 91 -8.42 -9.51 2.87
C ARG A 91 -7.43 -10.23 3.75
N VAL A 92 -7.58 -10.04 5.06
CA VAL A 92 -6.80 -10.74 6.08
C VAL A 92 -7.42 -12.11 6.31
N ASN A 93 -6.61 -13.17 6.24
CA ASN A 93 -7.02 -14.53 6.45
C ASN A 93 -6.11 -15.21 7.48
N TRP A 94 -6.67 -16.16 8.23
CA TRP A 94 -5.94 -17.00 9.15
C TRP A 94 -6.25 -18.46 8.90
N ASP A 95 -5.28 -19.32 9.10
CA ASP A 95 -5.55 -20.75 9.24
C ASP A 95 -6.37 -20.99 10.50
N TYR A 96 -7.41 -21.79 10.38
CA TYR A 96 -8.30 -22.11 11.48
C TYR A 96 -8.53 -23.62 11.59
N GLN A 97 -9.06 -24.02 12.72
CA GLN A 97 -9.62 -25.33 13.01
C GLN A 97 -11.00 -25.17 13.67
N ILE A 98 -11.78 -26.24 13.66
CA ILE A 98 -13.05 -26.25 14.37
C ILE A 98 -12.85 -27.08 15.63
N THR A 99 -13.08 -26.47 16.79
CA THR A 99 -12.99 -27.13 18.11
C THR A 99 -14.29 -26.88 18.87
N ASN A 100 -14.95 -27.95 19.30
CA ASN A 100 -16.22 -27.87 20.01
C ASN A 100 -17.29 -27.01 19.30
N GLY A 101 -17.37 -27.12 17.97
CA GLY A 101 -18.32 -26.36 17.14
C GLY A 101 -18.01 -24.87 16.98
N LYS A 102 -16.77 -24.43 17.25
CA LYS A 102 -16.33 -23.03 17.10
C LYS A 102 -15.06 -22.93 16.26
N TYR A 103 -14.94 -21.87 15.50
CA TYR A 103 -13.70 -21.52 14.79
C TYR A 103 -12.63 -21.08 15.78
N GLU A 104 -11.45 -21.67 15.69
CA GLU A 104 -10.26 -21.28 16.44
C GLU A 104 -9.08 -21.09 15.48
N ARG A 105 -8.27 -20.05 15.68
CA ARG A 105 -7.03 -19.88 14.93
C ARG A 105 -6.08 -21.05 15.23
N LYS A 106 -5.47 -21.59 14.18
CA LYS A 106 -4.46 -22.64 14.34
C LYS A 106 -3.22 -22.11 15.05
N LYS A 107 -2.62 -22.99 15.84
CA LYS A 107 -1.36 -22.74 16.55
C LYS A 107 -0.25 -23.59 15.98
N ASN A 108 0.96 -23.11 16.08
CA ASN A 108 2.18 -23.86 15.77
C ASN A 108 2.49 -24.84 16.91
N THR A 109 3.54 -25.66 16.71
CA THR A 109 3.98 -26.66 17.69
C THR A 109 4.47 -26.10 19.03
N LYS A 110 4.73 -24.78 19.10
CA LYS A 110 5.14 -24.06 20.32
C LYS A 110 3.96 -23.36 21.00
N GLY A 111 2.73 -23.56 20.53
CA GLY A 111 1.51 -22.97 21.10
C GLY A 111 1.20 -21.53 20.65
N GLY A 112 2.06 -20.89 19.87
CA GLY A 112 1.79 -19.57 19.29
C GLY A 112 0.86 -19.67 18.09
N TYR A 113 0.03 -18.64 17.84
CA TYR A 113 -0.81 -18.61 16.65
C TYR A 113 0.03 -18.61 15.37
N LEU A 114 -0.47 -19.28 14.32
CA LEU A 114 0.06 -19.11 12.98
C LEU A 114 -0.14 -17.67 12.52
N PRO A 115 0.81 -17.11 11.74
CA PRO A 115 0.64 -15.77 11.19
C PRO A 115 -0.56 -15.74 10.22
N GLU A 116 -1.14 -14.56 10.08
CA GLU A 116 -2.10 -14.28 9.02
C GLU A 116 -1.43 -14.34 7.65
N TYR A 117 -2.24 -14.58 6.64
CA TYR A 117 -1.88 -14.39 5.24
C TYR A 117 -2.92 -13.51 4.56
N ASN A 118 -2.47 -12.68 3.64
CA ASN A 118 -3.29 -11.63 3.06
C ASN A 118 -3.45 -11.83 1.56
N TRP A 119 -4.68 -11.69 1.09
CA TRP A 119 -4.96 -11.55 -0.32
C TRP A 119 -5.03 -10.08 -0.67
N VAL A 120 -4.47 -9.72 -1.81
CA VAL A 120 -4.47 -8.36 -2.34
C VAL A 120 -5.07 -8.34 -3.73
N TRP A 121 -5.77 -7.27 -4.07
CA TRP A 121 -6.50 -7.16 -5.33
C TRP A 121 -5.60 -7.02 -6.56
N SER A 122 -4.36 -6.56 -6.37
CA SER A 122 -3.40 -6.39 -7.46
C SER A 122 -2.03 -6.94 -7.07
N PRO A 123 -1.27 -7.56 -8.00
CA PRO A 123 0.04 -8.14 -7.71
C PRO A 123 1.03 -7.08 -7.22
N GLN A 124 1.56 -7.25 -6.02
CA GLN A 124 2.55 -6.35 -5.43
C GLN A 124 3.99 -6.85 -5.60
N GLY A 125 4.18 -8.14 -5.87
CA GLY A 125 5.49 -8.76 -5.98
C GLY A 125 6.26 -8.83 -4.65
N VAL A 126 5.58 -8.62 -3.52
CA VAL A 126 6.11 -8.69 -2.16
C VAL A 126 5.06 -9.29 -1.24
N ILE A 127 5.51 -9.94 -0.15
CA ILE A 127 4.60 -10.54 0.83
C ILE A 127 3.97 -9.45 1.72
N ASN A 128 4.74 -8.43 2.08
CA ASN A 128 4.25 -7.34 2.93
C ASN A 128 3.29 -6.44 2.19
N MET A 129 2.02 -6.42 2.59
CA MET A 129 1.00 -5.57 1.97
C MET A 129 1.14 -4.08 2.32
N HIS A 130 1.87 -3.72 3.38
CA HIS A 130 2.12 -2.33 3.79
C HIS A 130 3.31 -1.70 3.05
N GLU A 131 3.32 -1.85 1.74
CA GLU A 131 4.27 -1.23 0.83
C GLU A 131 3.55 -0.36 -0.21
N PRO A 132 3.13 0.87 0.16
CA PRO A 132 2.29 1.72 -0.69
C PRO A 132 2.80 1.94 -2.11
N GLU A 133 4.11 1.90 -2.29
CA GLU A 133 4.73 2.01 -3.61
C GLU A 133 4.49 0.79 -4.52
N LYS A 134 3.94 -0.29 -3.98
CA LYS A 134 3.59 -1.51 -4.70
C LYS A 134 2.09 -1.67 -4.96
N TRP A 135 1.27 -0.79 -4.36
CA TRP A 135 -0.18 -0.87 -4.51
C TRP A 135 -0.64 -0.58 -5.93
N GLY A 136 -1.80 -1.13 -6.30
CA GLY A 136 -2.43 -0.87 -7.58
C GLY A 136 -2.93 0.57 -7.71
N TYR A 137 -3.35 0.93 -8.90
CA TYR A 137 -3.85 2.27 -9.21
C TYR A 137 -5.37 2.27 -9.31
N VAL A 138 -6.00 3.24 -8.69
CA VAL A 138 -7.40 3.60 -8.91
C VAL A 138 -7.41 4.95 -9.62
N TYR A 139 -7.96 4.98 -10.82
CA TYR A 139 -8.11 6.19 -11.61
C TYR A 139 -9.50 6.78 -11.42
N PHE A 140 -9.55 8.07 -11.22
CA PHE A 140 -10.77 8.84 -11.04
C PHE A 140 -11.06 9.62 -12.32
N SER A 141 -11.92 9.08 -13.16
CA SER A 141 -12.31 9.68 -14.43
C SER A 141 -13.34 10.78 -14.24
N SER A 142 -13.23 11.86 -15.00
CA SER A 142 -14.26 12.90 -15.11
C SER A 142 -15.37 12.57 -16.10
N LYS A 143 -15.24 11.45 -16.83
CA LYS A 143 -16.24 11.02 -17.80
C LYS A 143 -17.48 10.47 -17.12
N GLU A 144 -18.58 10.51 -17.82
CA GLU A 144 -19.84 9.94 -17.34
C GLU A 144 -19.74 8.42 -17.14
N VAL A 145 -20.53 7.92 -16.19
CA VAL A 145 -20.57 6.47 -15.89
C VAL A 145 -20.96 5.68 -17.14
N GLY A 146 -20.16 4.68 -17.46
CA GLY A 146 -20.33 3.85 -18.66
C GLY A 146 -19.61 4.36 -19.92
N ALA A 147 -19.05 5.57 -19.88
CA ALA A 147 -18.22 6.05 -20.97
C ALA A 147 -16.87 5.33 -20.99
N LYS A 148 -16.35 5.07 -22.19
CA LYS A 148 -15.02 4.48 -22.34
C LYS A 148 -13.94 5.48 -21.95
N ASP A 149 -13.08 5.07 -21.04
CA ASP A 149 -11.89 5.81 -20.65
C ASP A 149 -10.64 4.92 -20.65
N THR A 150 -9.47 5.54 -20.64
CA THR A 150 -8.18 4.86 -20.61
C THR A 150 -7.28 5.55 -19.60
N PHE A 151 -6.57 4.75 -18.81
CA PHE A 151 -5.53 5.22 -17.91
C PHE A 151 -4.21 4.54 -18.26
N GLU A 152 -3.18 5.35 -18.44
CA GLU A 152 -1.81 4.88 -18.61
C GLU A 152 -0.96 5.32 -17.42
N ILE A 153 -0.12 4.41 -16.92
CA ILE A 153 0.78 4.71 -15.81
C ILE A 153 1.82 5.73 -16.28
N PRO A 154 1.87 6.93 -15.69
CA PRO A 154 2.84 7.96 -16.09
C PRO A 154 4.29 7.48 -15.94
N ASN A 155 5.16 7.93 -16.85
CA ASN A 155 6.58 7.57 -16.79
C ASN A 155 7.27 8.04 -15.51
N ASP A 156 6.83 9.13 -14.91
CA ASP A 156 7.30 9.56 -13.59
C ASP A 156 7.03 8.51 -12.49
N GLU A 157 5.94 7.73 -12.58
CA GLU A 157 5.70 6.63 -11.67
C GLU A 157 6.70 5.49 -11.89
N LYS A 158 7.07 5.21 -13.14
CA LYS A 158 8.11 4.22 -13.46
C LYS A 158 9.48 4.67 -12.92
N ILE A 159 9.78 5.98 -12.96
CA ILE A 159 10.97 6.55 -12.31
C ILE A 159 10.93 6.33 -10.81
N LYS A 160 9.80 6.61 -10.16
CA LYS A 160 9.63 6.37 -8.71
C LYS A 160 9.88 4.91 -8.35
N TRP A 161 9.40 3.94 -9.15
CA TRP A 161 9.69 2.53 -8.90
C TRP A 161 11.19 2.25 -8.92
N LYS A 162 11.93 2.83 -9.87
CA LYS A 162 13.40 2.69 -9.90
C LYS A 162 14.08 3.34 -8.70
N LEU A 163 13.63 4.51 -8.27
CA LEU A 163 14.13 5.14 -7.05
C LEU A 163 13.89 4.26 -5.82
N TYR A 164 12.76 3.55 -5.72
CA TYR A 164 12.50 2.61 -4.64
C TYR A 164 13.39 1.37 -4.69
N GLU A 165 13.72 0.87 -5.87
CA GLU A 165 14.69 -0.21 -6.02
C GLU A 165 16.06 0.22 -5.47
N LEU A 166 16.53 1.42 -5.84
CA LEU A 166 17.78 1.98 -5.32
C LEU A 166 17.74 2.21 -3.79
N TYR A 167 16.63 2.73 -3.27
CA TYR A 167 16.41 2.88 -1.83
C TYR A 167 16.52 1.55 -1.10
N ARG A 168 15.86 0.50 -1.60
CA ARG A 168 15.90 -0.84 -0.99
C ARG A 168 17.30 -1.45 -1.04
N ALA A 169 18.03 -1.23 -2.13
CA ALA A 169 19.42 -1.67 -2.24
C ALA A 169 20.31 -1.00 -1.20
N GLN A 170 20.16 0.31 -0.98
CA GLN A 170 20.83 1.03 0.09
C GLN A 170 20.51 0.44 1.47
N LYS A 171 19.21 0.23 1.78
CA LYS A 171 18.79 -0.35 3.07
C LYS A 171 19.33 -1.76 3.26
N LYS A 172 19.36 -2.59 2.21
CA LYS A 172 19.92 -3.93 2.23
C LYS A 172 21.41 -3.90 2.52
N GLN A 173 22.17 -3.02 1.85
CA GLN A 173 23.60 -2.81 2.08
C GLN A 173 23.86 -2.45 3.55
N TYR A 174 23.17 -1.46 4.07
CA TYR A 174 23.35 -1.03 5.46
C TYR A 174 23.01 -2.13 6.47
N LYS A 175 21.96 -2.91 6.19
CA LYS A 175 21.61 -4.04 7.07
C LYS A 175 22.75 -5.07 7.14
N ALA A 176 23.42 -5.30 6.02
CA ALA A 176 24.50 -6.29 5.92
C ALA A 176 25.84 -5.79 6.46
N THR A 177 26.21 -4.54 6.17
CA THR A 177 27.58 -4.02 6.38
C THR A 177 27.69 -2.85 7.36
N LYS A 178 26.54 -2.27 7.78
CA LYS A 178 26.45 -1.02 8.56
C LYS A 178 27.04 0.20 7.85
N THR A 179 27.23 0.11 6.53
CA THR A 179 27.70 1.20 5.67
C THR A 179 26.75 1.42 4.50
N TRP A 180 26.68 2.63 3.99
CA TRP A 180 25.92 2.98 2.81
C TRP A 180 26.77 2.93 1.56
N PHE A 181 26.17 2.64 0.41
CA PHE A 181 26.81 2.95 -0.85
C PHE A 181 27.03 4.44 -1.01
N THR A 182 28.16 4.84 -1.56
CA THR A 182 28.51 6.25 -1.76
C THR A 182 28.43 6.69 -3.23
N ALA A 183 28.16 5.76 -4.15
CA ALA A 183 28.04 6.03 -5.57
C ALA A 183 26.89 5.22 -6.19
N ILE A 184 26.17 5.83 -7.12
CA ILE A 184 25.06 5.16 -7.84
C ILE A 184 25.52 3.91 -8.57
N LYS A 185 26.70 3.94 -9.22
CA LYS A 185 27.24 2.78 -9.94
C LYS A 185 27.47 1.55 -9.06
N SER A 186 27.65 1.73 -7.77
CA SER A 186 27.76 0.63 -6.81
C SER A 186 26.41 0.00 -6.47
N ILE A 187 25.31 0.73 -6.65
CA ILE A 187 23.95 0.27 -6.43
C ILE A 187 23.38 -0.34 -7.73
N GLU A 188 23.50 0.37 -8.82
CA GLU A 188 23.02 -0.04 -10.14
C GLU A 188 24.08 0.32 -11.21
N PRO A 189 24.86 -0.67 -11.61
CA PRO A 189 25.94 -0.46 -12.59
C PRO A 189 25.40 -0.29 -14.03
N ARG A 190 24.18 -0.74 -14.30
CA ARG A 190 23.57 -0.72 -15.63
C ARG A 190 22.95 0.62 -15.93
N LEU A 191 22.84 0.91 -17.21
CA LEU A 191 22.10 2.07 -17.69
C LEU A 191 20.60 1.89 -17.43
N MET A 192 19.98 2.85 -16.75
CA MET A 192 18.55 2.85 -16.52
C MET A 192 17.83 3.50 -17.70
N ILE A 193 16.92 2.77 -18.32
CA ILE A 193 16.12 3.24 -19.44
C ILE A 193 14.63 3.06 -19.12
N ILE A 194 13.84 4.09 -19.37
CA ILE A 194 12.39 4.06 -19.28
C ILE A 194 11.84 4.66 -20.59
N ASP A 195 11.01 3.90 -21.29
CA ASP A 195 10.38 4.30 -22.56
C ASP A 195 11.37 4.99 -23.52
N GLY A 196 12.53 4.34 -23.72
CA GLY A 196 13.59 4.80 -24.62
C GLY A 196 14.43 5.98 -24.11
N LYS A 197 14.11 6.58 -22.96
CA LYS A 197 14.89 7.68 -22.39
C LYS A 197 15.81 7.20 -21.27
N THR A 198 17.03 7.68 -21.28
CA THR A 198 18.01 7.41 -20.22
C THR A 198 17.66 8.17 -18.94
N ILE A 199 17.61 7.45 -17.83
CA ILE A 199 17.41 7.99 -16.48
C ILE A 199 18.79 8.07 -15.82
N LYS A 200 19.13 9.25 -15.29
CA LYS A 200 20.40 9.52 -14.65
C LYS A 200 20.21 9.87 -13.18
N PRO A 201 20.13 8.88 -12.27
CA PRO A 201 20.08 9.18 -10.85
C PRO A 201 21.41 9.71 -10.33
N TRP A 202 21.35 10.58 -9.34
CA TRP A 202 22.54 10.99 -8.59
C TRP A 202 22.32 10.75 -7.10
N LEU A 203 23.42 10.50 -6.38
CA LEU A 203 23.44 10.21 -4.95
C LEU A 203 24.22 11.33 -4.25
N GLU A 204 23.59 11.91 -3.26
CA GLU A 204 24.18 12.87 -2.34
C GLU A 204 24.28 12.24 -0.95
N ASN A 205 25.46 12.31 -0.35
CA ASN A 205 25.72 11.77 0.96
C ASN A 205 25.86 12.90 1.96
N TYR A 206 25.21 12.76 3.10
CA TYR A 206 25.24 13.72 4.20
C TYR A 206 25.77 13.02 5.47
N ARG A 207 26.07 13.82 6.49
CA ARG A 207 26.56 13.29 7.76
C ARG A 207 25.65 12.20 8.36
N PHE A 208 24.34 12.35 8.21
CA PHE A 208 23.34 11.46 8.84
C PHE A 208 22.42 10.75 7.86
N GLY A 209 22.76 10.75 6.58
CA GLY A 209 21.90 10.12 5.57
C GLY A 209 22.38 10.32 4.15
N TRP A 210 21.48 10.07 3.23
CA TRP A 210 21.71 10.20 1.80
C TRP A 210 20.39 10.52 1.09
N THR A 211 20.50 11.07 -0.10
CA THR A 211 19.38 11.31 -1.01
C THR A 211 19.74 10.77 -2.40
N ILE A 212 18.80 10.10 -3.03
CA ILE A 212 18.91 9.74 -4.46
C ILE A 212 17.82 10.49 -5.20
N SER A 213 18.23 11.26 -6.21
CA SER A 213 17.35 12.10 -7.01
C SER A 213 17.49 11.78 -8.49
N VAL A 214 16.46 12.13 -9.25
CA VAL A 214 16.40 12.02 -10.71
C VAL A 214 15.69 13.24 -11.27
N GLN A 215 16.30 13.92 -12.23
CA GLN A 215 15.57 14.86 -13.09
C GLN A 215 14.77 14.05 -14.10
N SER A 216 13.45 14.16 -14.07
CA SER A 216 12.61 13.45 -15.04
C SER A 216 12.85 13.94 -16.46
N PRO A 217 13.12 13.05 -17.43
CA PRO A 217 13.16 13.41 -18.84
C PRO A 217 11.75 13.52 -19.47
N PHE A 218 10.69 13.28 -18.71
CA PHE A 218 9.30 13.29 -19.16
C PHE A 218 8.52 14.48 -18.62
N SER A 219 9.01 15.09 -17.55
CA SER A 219 8.38 16.24 -16.89
C SER A 219 9.45 17.16 -16.28
N ASN A 220 9.04 18.31 -15.72
CA ASN A 220 9.95 19.23 -15.03
C ASN A 220 10.16 18.87 -13.53
N LYS A 221 9.88 17.62 -13.12
CA LYS A 221 10.00 17.17 -11.73
C LYS A 221 11.40 16.63 -11.44
N VAL A 222 11.84 16.85 -10.21
CA VAL A 222 13.00 16.20 -9.60
C VAL A 222 12.54 15.22 -8.53
#